data_904cfe0f881a31a001a1e4d3f9a95c12
#
_entry.id   904cfe0f881a31a001a1e4d3f9a95c12
#
_cell.length_a   1.000
_cell.length_b   1.000
_cell.length_c   1.000
_cell.angle_alpha   90.00
_cell.angle_beta   90.00
_cell.angle_gamma   90.00
#
_symmetry.space_group_name_H-M   'P 1'
#
loop_
_entity.id
_entity.type
_entity.pdbx_description
1 polymer ?
#
loop_
_entity_poly.entity_id
_entity_poly.type
_entity_poly.pdbx_seq_one_letter_code
_entity_poly.pdbx_strand_id
1 'polypeptide(L)'
;MKRDTGRCAVVMPQGVLFHGGKEGEIRKQLIESDKLEAIITLVGGVFYGAGVSACILFLNNNKPASHQGKVCMIDASTIYTAKRAQNIMTEEDIARVYQLWQDYRSVIDYCAIVELETIREKGYTLSVNSYIEKTQAPTVSPAEVRKKFFEALEEVKAAEAALTQLLEEGGYING
;
A
#
# COMPACT_ATOMS: atom_id res chain seq x y z
N MET A 1 22.73 12.68 -11.30
CA MET A 1 22.17 12.31 -12.62
C MET A 1 22.75 13.23 -13.71
N LYS A 2 22.99 12.67 -14.92
CA LYS A 2 23.29 13.51 -16.09
C LYS A 2 22.11 14.47 -16.36
N ARG A 3 22.42 15.70 -16.76
CA ARG A 3 21.42 16.78 -16.82
C ARG A 3 20.27 16.48 -17.79
N ASP A 4 20.59 15.89 -18.95
CA ASP A 4 19.63 15.76 -20.04
C ASP A 4 19.15 14.30 -20.28
N THR A 5 19.82 13.30 -19.70
CA THR A 5 19.52 11.86 -19.97
C THR A 5 19.57 11.01 -18.70
N GLY A 6 19.79 11.62 -17.54
CA GLY A 6 19.98 10.87 -16.31
C GLY A 6 18.69 10.25 -15.80
N ARG A 7 18.77 8.97 -15.42
CA ARG A 7 17.73 8.27 -14.67
C ARG A 7 18.28 7.80 -13.33
N CYS A 8 17.42 7.68 -12.35
CA CYS A 8 17.77 7.23 -11.00
C CYS A 8 16.59 6.50 -10.37
N ALA A 9 16.88 5.40 -9.68
CA ALA A 9 15.93 4.75 -8.80
C ALA A 9 16.45 4.86 -7.36
N VAL A 10 15.62 5.33 -6.44
CA VAL A 10 15.99 5.52 -5.04
C VAL A 10 14.99 4.78 -4.16
N VAL A 11 15.51 3.89 -3.30
CA VAL A 11 14.71 3.21 -2.29
C VAL A 11 14.65 4.07 -1.04
N MET A 12 13.44 4.35 -0.56
CA MET A 12 13.18 5.19 0.60
C MET A 12 12.12 4.57 1.51
N PRO A 13 12.10 4.90 2.81
CA PRO A 13 10.94 4.61 3.65
C PRO A 13 9.69 5.34 3.13
N GLN A 14 8.52 4.71 3.21
CA GLN A 14 7.27 5.31 2.69
C GLN A 14 6.92 6.66 3.31
N GLY A 15 7.41 6.97 4.49
CA GLY A 15 7.18 8.26 5.17
C GLY A 15 7.51 9.48 4.30
N VAL A 16 8.54 9.40 3.45
CA VAL A 16 8.93 10.51 2.55
C VAL A 16 7.81 10.92 1.60
N LEU A 17 6.84 10.05 1.34
CA LEU A 17 5.73 10.31 0.43
C LEU A 17 4.69 11.29 0.99
N PHE A 18 4.61 11.45 2.33
CA PHE A 18 3.56 12.24 2.97
C PHE A 18 4.00 13.09 4.17
N HIS A 19 5.20 12.88 4.74
CA HIS A 19 5.69 13.74 5.83
C HIS A 19 5.77 15.21 5.39
N GLY A 20 5.46 16.12 6.33
CA GLY A 20 5.52 17.56 6.14
C GLY A 20 6.94 18.14 6.37
N GLY A 21 7.01 19.45 6.60
CA GLY A 21 8.26 20.16 6.87
C GLY A 21 9.23 20.12 5.69
N LYS A 22 10.53 19.97 5.95
CA LYS A 22 11.58 19.98 4.91
C LYS A 22 11.40 18.87 3.86
N GLU A 23 10.92 17.70 4.26
CA GLU A 23 10.62 16.61 3.32
C GLU A 23 9.50 17.02 2.35
N GLY A 24 8.47 17.69 2.84
CA GLY A 24 7.39 18.22 2.02
C GLY A 24 7.88 19.28 1.01
N GLU A 25 8.79 20.16 1.41
CA GLU A 25 9.37 21.16 0.52
C GLU A 25 10.21 20.52 -0.60
N ILE A 26 11.04 19.53 -0.26
CA ILE A 26 11.85 18.79 -1.24
C ILE A 26 10.93 18.04 -2.22
N ARG A 27 9.89 17.41 -1.69
CA ARG A 27 8.90 16.69 -2.49
C ARG A 27 8.19 17.61 -3.47
N LYS A 28 7.76 18.80 -3.02
CA LYS A 28 7.18 19.83 -3.87
C LYS A 28 8.13 20.23 -5.00
N GLN A 29 9.37 20.54 -4.69
CA GLN A 29 10.36 20.92 -5.70
C GLN A 29 10.60 19.81 -6.73
N LEU A 30 10.63 18.55 -6.27
CA LEU A 30 10.80 17.39 -7.14
C LEU A 30 9.62 17.26 -8.10
N ILE A 31 8.38 17.42 -7.63
CA ILE A 31 7.16 17.35 -8.42
C ILE A 31 7.13 18.49 -9.43
N GLU A 32 7.38 19.74 -8.99
CA GLU A 32 7.36 20.91 -9.88
C GLU A 32 8.46 20.86 -10.95
N SER A 33 9.55 20.15 -10.72
CA SER A 33 10.58 19.94 -11.74
C SER A 33 10.23 18.88 -12.79
N ASP A 34 9.07 18.23 -12.68
CA ASP A 34 8.58 17.13 -13.54
C ASP A 34 9.59 16.00 -13.76
N LYS A 35 10.41 15.70 -12.74
CA LYS A 35 11.43 14.64 -12.83
C LYS A 35 10.99 13.32 -12.23
N LEU A 36 9.96 13.32 -11.43
CA LEU A 36 9.42 12.11 -10.85
C LEU A 36 8.57 11.36 -11.89
N GLU A 37 9.06 10.22 -12.37
CA GLU A 37 8.40 9.43 -13.41
C GLU A 37 7.47 8.36 -12.81
N ALA A 38 7.93 7.66 -11.76
CA ALA A 38 7.11 6.65 -11.11
C ALA A 38 7.42 6.52 -9.61
N ILE A 39 6.43 6.02 -8.88
CA ILE A 39 6.53 5.60 -7.48
C ILE A 39 5.99 4.18 -7.38
N ILE A 40 6.74 3.30 -6.73
CA ILE A 40 6.31 1.93 -6.43
C ILE A 40 6.35 1.78 -4.91
N THR A 41 5.21 1.47 -4.28
CA THR A 41 5.17 1.12 -2.86
C THR A 41 5.31 -0.38 -2.69
N LEU A 42 6.12 -0.80 -1.72
CA LEU A 42 6.42 -2.20 -1.44
C LEU A 42 5.84 -2.62 -0.10
N VAL A 43 5.56 -3.90 0.06
CA VAL A 43 5.18 -4.48 1.34
C VAL A 43 6.30 -4.31 2.38
N GLY A 44 5.94 -4.20 3.66
CA GLY A 44 6.91 -4.22 4.75
C GLY A 44 7.63 -5.57 4.84
N GLY A 45 8.88 -5.56 5.32
CA GLY A 45 9.67 -6.77 5.51
C GLY A 45 10.27 -7.40 4.24
N VAL A 46 10.27 -6.69 3.10
CA VAL A 46 11.02 -7.10 1.89
C VAL A 46 12.52 -6.92 2.08
N PHE A 47 12.93 -5.87 2.79
CA PHE A 47 14.33 -5.63 3.06
C PHE A 47 14.76 -6.29 4.37
N TYR A 48 15.91 -6.95 4.36
CA TYR A 48 16.44 -7.67 5.52
C TYR A 48 16.62 -6.73 6.72
N GLY A 49 16.09 -7.14 7.87
CA GLY A 49 16.20 -6.36 9.12
C GLY A 49 15.32 -5.11 9.21
N ALA A 50 14.54 -4.79 8.17
CA ALA A 50 13.66 -3.65 8.16
C ALA A 50 12.18 -4.08 8.08
N GLY A 51 11.45 -3.95 9.20
CA GLY A 51 10.00 -4.16 9.23
C GLY A 51 9.19 -3.04 8.58
N VAL A 52 9.85 -1.94 8.17
CA VAL A 52 9.19 -0.75 7.59
C VAL A 52 8.86 -0.97 6.13
N SER A 53 7.71 -0.48 5.72
CA SER A 53 7.35 -0.44 4.30
C SER A 53 8.22 0.56 3.56
N ALA A 54 8.71 0.18 2.39
CA ALA A 54 9.54 1.01 1.54
C ALA A 54 8.80 1.44 0.27
N CYS A 55 9.34 2.46 -0.39
CA CYS A 55 8.95 2.84 -1.74
C CYS A 55 10.19 3.00 -2.62
N ILE A 56 10.00 2.89 -3.92
CA ILE A 56 11.00 3.19 -4.94
C ILE A 56 10.54 4.42 -5.71
N LEU A 57 11.38 5.44 -5.74
CA LEU A 57 11.18 6.65 -6.53
C LEU A 57 12.00 6.54 -7.81
N PHE A 58 11.35 6.60 -8.96
CA PHE A 58 12.00 6.65 -10.26
C PHE A 58 12.06 8.09 -10.76
N LEU A 59 13.28 8.58 -10.95
CA LEU A 59 13.55 9.92 -11.45
C LEU A 59 14.09 9.83 -12.86
N ASN A 60 13.58 10.69 -13.75
CA ASN A 60 13.98 10.76 -15.14
C ASN A 60 14.07 12.23 -15.59
N ASN A 61 15.26 12.66 -15.99
CA ASN A 61 15.47 14.01 -16.52
C ASN A 61 14.96 14.18 -17.97
N ASN A 62 14.65 13.07 -18.64
CA ASN A 62 14.19 13.07 -20.03
C ASN A 62 12.97 12.14 -20.16
N LYS A 63 11.87 12.53 -19.50
CA LYS A 63 10.61 11.79 -19.60
C LYS A 63 10.10 11.80 -21.04
N PRO A 64 9.59 10.66 -21.56
CA PRO A 64 8.89 10.65 -22.83
C PRO A 64 7.74 11.67 -22.85
N ALA A 65 7.40 12.23 -23.98
CA ALA A 65 6.34 13.22 -24.11
C ALA A 65 5.00 12.74 -23.53
N SER A 66 4.70 11.44 -23.64
CA SER A 66 3.51 10.80 -23.07
C SER A 66 3.49 10.74 -21.53
N HIS A 67 4.65 10.86 -20.88
CA HIS A 67 4.82 10.80 -19.42
C HIS A 67 5.03 12.19 -18.79
N GLN A 68 5.24 13.23 -19.60
CA GLN A 68 5.43 14.59 -19.09
C GLN A 68 4.16 15.08 -18.39
N GLY A 69 4.33 15.79 -17.29
CA GLY A 69 3.23 16.26 -16.46
C GLY A 69 2.49 15.17 -15.68
N LYS A 70 3.00 13.93 -15.66
CA LYS A 70 2.35 12.78 -15.04
C LYS A 70 3.32 11.98 -14.17
N VAL A 71 2.75 11.25 -13.21
CA VAL A 71 3.47 10.29 -12.35
C VAL A 71 2.72 8.96 -12.36
N CYS A 72 3.43 7.88 -12.65
CA CYS A 72 2.92 6.53 -12.51
C CYS A 72 3.02 6.09 -11.04
N MET A 73 1.90 5.83 -10.38
CA MET A 73 1.84 5.39 -9.00
C MET A 73 1.42 3.93 -8.94
N ILE A 74 2.28 3.06 -8.42
CA ILE A 74 2.06 1.61 -8.36
C ILE A 74 2.05 1.14 -6.90
N ASP A 75 0.98 0.45 -6.52
CA ASP A 75 0.87 -0.25 -5.24
C ASP A 75 1.24 -1.72 -5.40
N ALA A 76 2.48 -2.05 -5.08
CA ALA A 76 2.96 -3.43 -5.05
C ALA A 76 2.94 -4.03 -3.63
N SER A 77 2.23 -3.41 -2.68
CA SER A 77 2.16 -3.89 -1.29
C SER A 77 1.45 -5.25 -1.15
N THR A 78 0.67 -5.64 -2.15
CA THR A 78 -0.02 -6.94 -2.22
C THR A 78 0.64 -7.92 -3.19
N ILE A 79 1.67 -7.50 -3.92
CA ILE A 79 2.39 -8.32 -4.90
C ILE A 79 3.66 -8.85 -4.24
N TYR A 80 3.54 -9.94 -3.51
CA TYR A 80 4.66 -10.57 -2.82
C TYR A 80 4.33 -12.00 -2.41
N THR A 81 5.36 -12.77 -2.09
CA THR A 81 5.24 -14.11 -1.50
C THR A 81 5.66 -14.04 -0.03
N ALA A 82 4.73 -14.38 0.87
CA ALA A 82 5.02 -14.44 2.30
C ALA A 82 5.88 -15.66 2.63
N LYS A 83 7.00 -15.45 3.34
CA LYS A 83 7.81 -16.51 3.94
C LYS A 83 7.94 -16.29 5.45
N ARG A 84 8.28 -17.37 6.18
CA ARG A 84 8.33 -17.37 7.65
C ARG A 84 9.17 -16.24 8.27
N ALA A 85 10.27 -15.88 7.63
CA ALA A 85 11.21 -14.88 8.17
C ALA A 85 11.15 -13.52 7.46
N GLN A 86 10.61 -13.46 6.24
CA GLN A 86 10.69 -12.27 5.40
C GLN A 86 9.68 -12.38 4.24
N ASN A 87 9.11 -11.26 3.83
CA ASN A 87 8.37 -11.17 2.58
C ASN A 87 9.37 -11.08 1.42
N ILE A 88 9.11 -11.77 0.34
CA ILE A 88 9.95 -11.75 -0.85
C ILE A 88 9.13 -11.37 -2.08
N MET A 89 9.78 -10.75 -3.04
CA MET A 89 9.26 -10.59 -4.39
C MET A 89 9.97 -11.60 -5.30
N THR A 90 9.19 -12.48 -5.91
CA THR A 90 9.70 -13.44 -6.89
C THR A 90 9.96 -12.73 -8.22
N GLU A 91 10.66 -13.42 -9.15
CA GLU A 91 10.85 -12.90 -10.52
C GLU A 91 9.50 -12.60 -11.21
N GLU A 92 8.47 -13.39 -10.93
CA GLU A 92 7.11 -13.19 -11.46
C GLU A 92 6.45 -11.93 -10.85
N ASP A 93 6.62 -11.70 -9.54
CA ASP A 93 6.13 -10.50 -8.86
C ASP A 93 6.81 -9.24 -9.43
N ILE A 94 8.13 -9.30 -9.62
CA ILE A 94 8.92 -8.22 -10.21
C ILE A 94 8.49 -7.97 -11.66
N ALA A 95 8.32 -9.01 -12.46
CA ALA A 95 7.86 -8.90 -13.84
C ALA A 95 6.48 -8.26 -13.93
N ARG A 96 5.56 -8.62 -13.02
CA ARG A 96 4.21 -8.01 -12.93
C ARG A 96 4.28 -6.52 -12.63
N VAL A 97 5.07 -6.11 -11.64
CA VAL A 97 5.25 -4.68 -11.29
C VAL A 97 5.89 -3.93 -12.46
N TYR A 98 6.90 -4.54 -13.09
CA TYR A 98 7.55 -3.96 -14.26
C TYR A 98 6.58 -3.77 -15.44
N GLN A 99 5.70 -4.73 -15.68
CA GLN A 99 4.68 -4.63 -16.72
C GLN A 99 3.69 -3.49 -16.46
N LEU A 100 3.23 -3.31 -15.21
CA LEU A 100 2.38 -2.18 -14.82
C LEU A 100 3.04 -0.84 -15.14
N TRP A 101 4.34 -0.73 -14.92
CA TRP A 101 5.09 0.47 -15.28
C TRP A 101 5.26 0.65 -16.78
N GLN A 102 5.57 -0.43 -17.52
CA GLN A 102 5.75 -0.37 -18.98
C GLN A 102 4.47 -0.02 -19.72
N ASP A 103 3.33 -0.57 -19.31
CA ASP A 103 2.02 -0.28 -19.90
C ASP A 103 1.60 1.17 -19.69
N TYR A 104 2.10 1.82 -18.67
CA TYR A 104 1.84 3.22 -18.29
C TYR A 104 0.36 3.60 -18.37
N ARG A 105 -0.50 2.78 -17.77
CA ARG A 105 -1.95 2.93 -17.72
C ARG A 105 -2.50 2.64 -16.32
N SER A 106 -3.62 3.28 -15.98
CA SER A 106 -4.30 3.00 -14.71
C SER A 106 -4.91 1.61 -14.72
N VAL A 107 -4.72 0.89 -13.61
CA VAL A 107 -5.25 -0.46 -13.36
C VAL A 107 -5.81 -0.46 -11.94
N ILE A 108 -7.10 -0.78 -11.79
CA ILE A 108 -7.78 -0.84 -10.49
C ILE A 108 -6.97 -1.72 -9.53
N ASP A 109 -6.89 -1.31 -8.29
CA ASP A 109 -6.13 -1.91 -7.19
C ASP A 109 -4.60 -1.81 -7.26
N TYR A 110 -4.00 -1.53 -8.43
CA TYR A 110 -2.56 -1.65 -8.61
C TYR A 110 -1.85 -0.40 -9.11
N CYS A 111 -2.45 0.36 -10.02
CA CYS A 111 -1.73 1.45 -10.68
C CYS A 111 -2.66 2.62 -11.01
N ALA A 112 -2.13 3.84 -10.82
CA ALA A 112 -2.77 5.07 -11.28
C ALA A 112 -1.76 5.95 -12.01
N ILE A 113 -2.16 6.49 -13.16
CA ILE A 113 -1.43 7.56 -13.83
C ILE A 113 -2.04 8.88 -13.38
N VAL A 114 -1.25 9.68 -12.68
CA VAL A 114 -1.72 10.88 -11.97
C VAL A 114 -1.10 12.12 -12.57
N GLU A 115 -1.93 13.07 -12.97
CA GLU A 115 -1.50 14.39 -13.44
C GLU A 115 -0.89 15.21 -12.30
N LEU A 116 0.13 16.01 -12.58
CA LEU A 116 0.77 16.86 -11.57
C LEU A 116 -0.21 17.84 -10.93
N GLU A 117 -1.23 18.29 -11.66
CA GLU A 117 -2.27 19.17 -11.12
C GLU A 117 -3.04 18.50 -9.98
N THR A 118 -3.46 17.24 -10.17
CA THR A 118 -4.11 16.46 -9.11
C THR A 118 -3.21 16.29 -7.87
N ILE A 119 -1.90 16.16 -8.08
CA ILE A 119 -0.95 16.07 -6.95
C ILE A 119 -0.85 17.42 -6.22
N ARG A 120 -0.87 18.54 -6.93
CA ARG A 120 -0.91 19.90 -6.36
C ARG A 120 -2.15 20.12 -5.51
N GLU A 121 -3.34 19.81 -6.07
CA GLU A 121 -4.62 19.92 -5.39
C GLU A 121 -4.67 19.12 -4.07
N LYS A 122 -4.00 17.96 -4.05
CA LYS A 122 -3.86 17.13 -2.84
C LYS A 122 -2.68 17.54 -1.93
N GLY A 123 -2.17 18.78 -2.06
CA GLY A 123 -1.12 19.29 -1.18
C GLY A 123 0.22 18.58 -1.32
N TYR A 124 0.55 18.12 -2.54
CA TYR A 124 1.80 17.41 -2.86
C TYR A 124 2.03 16.11 -2.08
N THR A 125 0.99 15.49 -1.57
CA THR A 125 1.13 14.13 -1.05
C THR A 125 1.40 13.17 -2.20
N LEU A 126 2.29 12.21 -1.96
CA LEU A 126 2.59 11.12 -2.89
C LEU A 126 2.13 9.77 -2.33
N SER A 127 1.22 9.79 -1.36
CA SER A 127 0.61 8.57 -0.81
C SER A 127 -0.15 7.84 -1.91
N VAL A 128 0.44 6.77 -2.43
CA VAL A 128 -0.04 6.03 -3.61
C VAL A 128 -1.50 5.58 -3.45
N ASN A 129 -1.87 5.13 -2.25
CA ASN A 129 -3.24 4.70 -1.94
C ASN A 129 -4.30 5.80 -2.05
N SER A 130 -3.90 7.08 -2.08
CA SER A 130 -4.82 8.21 -2.26
C SER A 130 -5.24 8.44 -3.72
N TYR A 131 -4.61 7.74 -4.65
CA TYR A 131 -4.79 7.94 -6.09
C TYR A 131 -5.29 6.68 -6.81
N ILE A 132 -5.00 5.50 -6.28
CA ILE A 132 -5.42 4.23 -6.89
C ILE A 132 -6.87 3.96 -6.55
N GLU A 133 -7.68 3.74 -7.58
CA GLU A 133 -9.03 3.23 -7.42
C GLU A 133 -8.98 1.80 -6.87
N LYS A 134 -9.65 1.57 -5.75
CA LYS A 134 -9.73 0.25 -5.13
C LYS A 134 -11.06 -0.42 -5.45
N THR A 135 -11.01 -1.72 -5.73
CA THR A 135 -12.21 -2.54 -5.80
C THR A 135 -12.99 -2.38 -4.49
N GLN A 136 -14.21 -1.89 -4.57
CA GLN A 136 -15.05 -1.78 -3.40
C GLN A 136 -15.34 -3.17 -2.88
N ALA A 137 -14.87 -3.46 -1.67
CA ALA A 137 -15.32 -4.65 -0.97
C ALA A 137 -16.87 -4.60 -0.88
N PRO A 138 -17.57 -5.74 -1.05
CA PRO A 138 -19.02 -5.77 -0.91
C PRO A 138 -19.38 -5.12 0.42
N THR A 139 -20.15 -4.04 0.35
CA THR A 139 -20.55 -3.29 1.54
C THR A 139 -21.50 -4.19 2.33
N VAL A 140 -20.96 -4.88 3.32
CA VAL A 140 -21.82 -5.63 4.27
C VAL A 140 -22.62 -4.58 5.03
N SER A 141 -23.94 -4.70 5.00
CA SER A 141 -24.78 -3.70 5.65
C SER A 141 -24.47 -3.68 7.16
N PRO A 142 -24.46 -2.52 7.82
CA PRO A 142 -24.26 -2.45 9.27
C PRO A 142 -25.24 -3.36 10.04
N ALA A 143 -26.44 -3.57 9.51
CA ALA A 143 -27.44 -4.47 10.08
C ALA A 143 -27.00 -5.96 10.01
N GLU A 144 -26.42 -6.39 8.89
CA GLU A 144 -25.89 -7.75 8.75
C GLU A 144 -24.67 -8.00 9.63
N VAL A 145 -23.77 -7.03 9.74
CA VAL A 145 -22.60 -7.12 10.64
C VAL A 145 -23.07 -7.24 12.08
N ARG A 146 -24.04 -6.41 12.49
CA ARG A 146 -24.64 -6.44 13.83
C ARG A 146 -25.31 -7.78 14.12
N LYS A 147 -26.07 -8.32 13.17
CA LYS A 147 -26.71 -9.63 13.30
C LYS A 147 -25.70 -10.73 13.55
N LYS A 148 -24.67 -10.83 12.69
CA LYS A 148 -23.58 -11.82 12.84
C LYS A 148 -22.83 -11.67 14.16
N PHE A 149 -22.62 -10.45 14.63
CA PHE A 149 -21.98 -10.19 15.91
C PHE A 149 -22.82 -10.75 17.08
N PHE A 150 -24.12 -10.51 17.09
CA PHE A 150 -24.97 -11.02 18.16
C PHE A 150 -25.14 -12.53 18.09
N GLU A 151 -25.24 -13.13 16.91
CA GLU A 151 -25.24 -14.58 16.73
C GLU A 151 -23.97 -15.23 17.31
N ALA A 152 -22.80 -14.71 16.97
CA ALA A 152 -21.53 -15.19 17.52
C ALA A 152 -21.41 -14.98 19.04
N LEU A 153 -21.97 -13.88 19.58
CA LEU A 153 -21.98 -13.62 21.02
C LEU A 153 -22.84 -14.65 21.78
N GLU A 154 -23.97 -15.04 21.24
CA GLU A 154 -24.83 -16.08 21.85
C GLU A 154 -24.14 -17.47 21.81
N GLU A 155 -23.43 -17.79 20.72
CA GLU A 155 -22.64 -19.03 20.64
C GLU A 155 -21.53 -19.07 21.72
N VAL A 156 -20.84 -17.95 21.93
CA VAL A 156 -19.80 -17.84 22.99
C VAL A 156 -20.41 -18.04 24.37
N LYS A 157 -21.54 -17.37 24.68
CA LYS A 157 -22.23 -17.54 25.97
C LYS A 157 -22.69 -18.99 26.20
N ALA A 158 -23.21 -19.64 25.16
CA ALA A 158 -23.62 -21.03 25.26
C ALA A 158 -22.41 -21.96 25.53
N ALA A 159 -21.29 -21.71 24.89
CA ALA A 159 -20.06 -22.46 25.11
C ALA A 159 -19.48 -22.23 26.53
N GLU A 160 -19.51 -20.98 27.02
CA GLU A 160 -19.11 -20.66 28.39
C GLU A 160 -19.98 -21.36 29.44
N ALA A 161 -21.30 -21.36 29.25
CA ALA A 161 -22.24 -22.04 30.14
C ALA A 161 -21.99 -23.56 30.17
N ALA A 162 -21.79 -24.17 28.99
CA ALA A 162 -21.48 -25.59 28.91
C ALA A 162 -20.15 -25.94 29.56
N LEU A 163 -19.12 -25.11 29.41
CA LEU A 163 -17.85 -25.31 30.08
C LEU A 163 -17.98 -25.18 31.60
N THR A 164 -18.69 -24.17 32.07
CA THR A 164 -18.96 -23.96 33.52
C THR A 164 -19.64 -25.19 34.12
N GLN A 165 -20.68 -25.72 33.45
CA GLN A 165 -21.37 -26.91 33.89
C GLN A 165 -20.45 -28.13 34.00
N LEU A 166 -19.60 -28.36 32.98
CA LEU A 166 -18.64 -29.46 32.99
C LEU A 166 -17.58 -29.31 34.12
N LEU A 167 -17.17 -28.08 34.43
CA LEU A 167 -16.24 -27.82 35.51
C LEU A 167 -16.89 -28.03 36.90
N GLU A 168 -18.17 -27.68 37.06
CA GLU A 168 -18.93 -27.95 38.28
C GLU A 168 -19.13 -29.45 38.47
N GLU A 169 -19.58 -30.19 37.41
CA GLU A 169 -19.75 -31.64 37.44
C GLU A 169 -18.45 -32.39 37.74
N GLY A 170 -17.31 -31.84 37.23
CA GLY A 170 -15.96 -32.38 37.49
C GLY A 170 -15.38 -32.00 38.87
N GLY A 171 -16.05 -31.11 39.63
CA GLY A 171 -15.62 -30.66 40.94
C GLY A 171 -14.40 -29.73 40.90
N TYR A 172 -14.16 -29.10 39.74
CA TYR A 172 -13.01 -28.15 39.53
C TYR A 172 -13.34 -26.73 39.99
N ILE A 173 -14.62 -26.37 40.02
CA ILE A 173 -15.11 -25.10 40.57
C ILE A 173 -16.31 -25.40 41.49
N ASN A 174 -16.39 -24.70 42.62
CA ASN A 174 -17.55 -24.74 43.52
C ASN A 174 -18.44 -23.52 43.13
N GLY A 175 -19.74 -23.75 42.96
CA GLY A 175 -20.73 -22.74 42.65
C GLY A 175 -20.90 -21.68 43.75
#